data_798579c791b7ed7f0e9dead7072ea762
#
_entry.id   798579c791b7ed7f0e9dead7072ea762
#
_cell.length_a   1.000
_cell.length_b   1.000
_cell.length_c   1.000
_cell.angle_alpha   90.00
_cell.angle_beta   90.00
_cell.angle_gamma   90.00
#
_symmetry.space_group_name_H-M   'P 1'
#
loop_
_entity.id
_entity.type
_entity.pdbx_description
1 polymer ?
#
loop_
_entity_poly.entity_id
_entity_poly.type
_entity_poly.pdbx_seq_one_letter_code
_entity_poly.pdbx_strand_id
1 'polypeptide(L)'
;MFRFLKSDPLKKAKKYVDKALEELEDGYPDYASTEYEKAARTFLEAEELDFAVKYFREASYCALESGDHTRAAEMKIAAGQCLFAEGRYDEGGNLYSEASDHYFREKRAKESSRTLAVGIIGYLGARNFDTATNLLRKAEKRFSGTSAKTHPFQDVAKHAVAILCEGRDIDRATFDKSAGKAKPEEAESSLYTFLVDSVRLAIDTEVWLEWAGEPQKEVKVKSPIELEFRFRCPAPVKVVDHRLSLPNSVVLIREPNFAQEPSTEESWLLELRPVLSGTGSVGPYNVTLEGERVLVNKHSNVVEFDIARAPPSLTLDLKPEVVSCTLGDEAIIEVEVGNQGDGPADNIHVSTEMSEHVEIALGSEERTINFLASGDKVRFQIYIKAVMMGEGFITFKAIDRITGSEATQTTKVVIG
;
A
#
# COMPACT_ATOMS: atom_id res chain seq x y z
N MET A 1 59.73 -34.94 -12.68
CA MET A 1 58.74 -33.90 -12.55
C MET A 1 57.43 -34.57 -12.17
N PHE A 2 57.17 -34.80 -10.86
CA PHE A 2 55.98 -35.48 -10.37
C PHE A 2 54.83 -34.45 -10.39
N ARG A 3 53.90 -34.57 -11.35
CA ARG A 3 52.57 -33.97 -11.23
C ARG A 3 51.87 -34.69 -10.09
N PHE A 4 51.76 -34.05 -8.92
CA PHE A 4 50.81 -34.46 -7.91
C PHE A 4 49.41 -34.43 -8.56
N LEU A 5 48.85 -35.59 -8.78
CA LEU A 5 47.45 -35.75 -9.14
C LEU A 5 46.63 -35.13 -7.96
N LYS A 6 46.17 -33.89 -8.11
CA LYS A 6 45.19 -33.33 -7.20
C LYS A 6 43.99 -34.28 -7.22
N SER A 7 43.66 -34.89 -6.08
CA SER A 7 42.48 -35.72 -5.97
C SER A 7 41.27 -34.86 -6.38
N ASP A 8 40.41 -35.45 -7.20
CA ASP A 8 39.16 -34.84 -7.62
C ASP A 8 38.39 -34.30 -6.38
N PRO A 9 38.16 -32.96 -6.28
CA PRO A 9 37.54 -32.37 -5.12
C PRO A 9 36.15 -32.98 -4.79
N LEU A 10 35.37 -33.35 -5.82
CA LEU A 10 34.06 -33.98 -5.63
C LEU A 10 34.15 -35.36 -5.02
N LYS A 11 35.18 -36.17 -5.39
CA LYS A 11 35.40 -37.45 -4.74
C LYS A 11 35.84 -37.31 -3.28
N LYS A 12 36.63 -36.23 -2.99
CA LYS A 12 37.02 -35.93 -1.63
C LYS A 12 35.85 -35.51 -0.78
N ALA A 13 34.98 -34.65 -1.29
CA ALA A 13 33.77 -34.21 -0.61
C ALA A 13 32.85 -35.38 -0.31
N LYS A 14 32.60 -36.28 -1.26
CA LYS A 14 31.80 -37.51 -1.05
C LYS A 14 32.32 -38.39 0.09
N LYS A 15 33.66 -38.57 0.19
CA LYS A 15 34.24 -39.33 1.32
C LYS A 15 33.95 -38.71 2.67
N TYR A 16 33.89 -37.37 2.76
CA TYR A 16 33.50 -36.72 4.01
C TYR A 16 32.02 -36.89 4.28
N VAL A 17 31.15 -36.90 3.26
CA VAL A 17 29.72 -37.22 3.43
C VAL A 17 29.52 -38.66 3.94
N ASP A 18 30.20 -39.65 3.30
CA ASP A 18 30.11 -41.04 3.70
C ASP A 18 30.53 -41.23 5.18
N LYS A 19 31.63 -40.56 5.56
CA LYS A 19 32.11 -40.60 6.94
C LYS A 19 31.14 -39.93 7.92
N ALA A 20 30.50 -38.79 7.52
CA ALA A 20 29.50 -38.15 8.35
C ALA A 20 28.30 -39.09 8.62
N LEU A 21 27.89 -39.85 7.61
CA LEU A 21 26.81 -40.85 7.76
C LEU A 21 27.22 -41.97 8.70
N GLU A 22 28.46 -42.49 8.61
CA GLU A 22 28.98 -43.52 9.57
C GLU A 22 28.96 -42.97 11.00
N GLU A 23 29.42 -41.72 11.24
CA GLU A 23 29.40 -41.12 12.58
C GLU A 23 27.97 -40.91 13.12
N LEU A 24 26.98 -40.65 12.25
CA LEU A 24 25.57 -40.57 12.65
C LEU A 24 25.02 -41.94 13.02
N GLU A 25 25.32 -43.00 12.26
CA GLU A 25 24.91 -44.37 12.55
C GLU A 25 25.50 -44.86 13.87
N ASP A 26 26.72 -44.44 14.20
CA ASP A 26 27.39 -44.75 15.47
C ASP A 26 26.90 -43.85 16.63
N GLY A 27 26.02 -42.87 16.39
CA GLY A 27 25.45 -42.02 17.42
C GLY A 27 26.33 -40.84 17.84
N TYR A 28 27.24 -40.37 16.97
CA TYR A 28 28.17 -39.26 17.20
C TYR A 28 27.81 -38.02 16.34
N PRO A 29 26.73 -37.29 16.61
CA PRO A 29 26.30 -36.18 15.79
C PRO A 29 27.29 -35.00 15.78
N ASP A 30 28.10 -34.80 16.82
CA ASP A 30 29.15 -33.78 16.89
C ASP A 30 30.29 -34.07 15.90
N TYR A 31 30.72 -35.33 15.77
CA TYR A 31 31.69 -35.72 14.74
C TYR A 31 31.10 -35.65 13.33
N ALA A 32 29.85 -36.13 13.16
CA ALA A 32 29.15 -36.01 11.89
C ALA A 32 29.03 -34.54 11.42
N SER A 33 28.70 -33.61 12.32
CA SER A 33 28.70 -32.16 12.04
C SER A 33 30.03 -31.69 11.48
N THR A 34 31.15 -32.20 12.05
CA THR A 34 32.50 -31.83 11.62
C THR A 34 32.81 -32.38 10.21
N GLU A 35 32.43 -33.59 9.91
CA GLU A 35 32.67 -34.18 8.60
C GLU A 35 31.76 -33.56 7.53
N TYR A 36 30.48 -33.23 7.84
CA TYR A 36 29.64 -32.48 6.91
C TYR A 36 30.18 -31.07 6.63
N GLU A 37 30.73 -30.36 7.62
CA GLU A 37 31.39 -29.08 7.39
C GLU A 37 32.57 -29.22 6.43
N LYS A 38 33.43 -30.27 6.58
CA LYS A 38 34.54 -30.52 5.66
C LYS A 38 34.01 -30.81 4.25
N ALA A 39 32.94 -31.58 4.12
CA ALA A 39 32.29 -31.83 2.84
C ALA A 39 31.80 -30.50 2.21
N ALA A 40 31.07 -29.69 2.95
CA ALA A 40 30.55 -28.40 2.49
C ALA A 40 31.65 -27.46 2.01
N ARG A 41 32.74 -27.30 2.79
CA ARG A 41 33.90 -26.48 2.40
C ARG A 41 34.59 -27.01 1.14
N THR A 42 34.65 -28.33 0.99
CA THR A 42 35.26 -28.95 -0.19
C THR A 42 34.38 -28.75 -1.44
N PHE A 43 33.06 -28.78 -1.30
CA PHE A 43 32.12 -28.43 -2.36
C PHE A 43 32.21 -26.94 -2.71
N LEU A 44 32.36 -26.05 -1.73
CA LEU A 44 32.57 -24.64 -1.94
C LEU A 44 33.87 -24.35 -2.73
N GLU A 45 34.97 -25.02 -2.39
CA GLU A 45 36.24 -24.95 -3.14
C GLU A 45 36.10 -25.45 -4.58
N ALA A 46 35.12 -26.30 -4.85
CA ALA A 46 34.80 -26.82 -6.19
C ALA A 46 33.72 -25.97 -6.92
N GLU A 47 33.32 -24.84 -6.36
CA GLU A 47 32.27 -23.97 -6.89
C GLU A 47 30.89 -24.63 -6.99
N GLU A 48 30.67 -25.72 -6.24
CA GLU A 48 29.39 -26.44 -6.16
C GLU A 48 28.52 -25.89 -4.99
N LEU A 49 27.99 -24.70 -5.16
CA LEU A 49 27.37 -23.92 -4.09
C LEU A 49 26.13 -24.59 -3.50
N ASP A 50 25.26 -25.20 -4.30
CA ASP A 50 24.08 -25.90 -3.81
C ASP A 50 24.42 -27.06 -2.89
N PHE A 51 25.48 -27.83 -3.22
CA PHE A 51 25.97 -28.91 -2.34
C PHE A 51 26.63 -28.34 -1.08
N ALA A 52 27.34 -27.25 -1.18
CA ALA A 52 27.93 -26.56 -0.03
C ALA A 52 26.81 -26.12 0.94
N VAL A 53 25.77 -25.44 0.45
CA VAL A 53 24.59 -25.03 1.24
C VAL A 53 23.95 -26.24 1.91
N LYS A 54 23.69 -27.32 1.15
CA LYS A 54 23.10 -28.54 1.66
C LYS A 54 23.88 -29.07 2.86
N TYR A 55 25.19 -29.29 2.68
CA TYR A 55 25.99 -29.94 3.73
C TYR A 55 26.35 -29.02 4.90
N PHE A 56 26.37 -27.69 4.72
CA PHE A 56 26.38 -26.79 5.87
C PHE A 56 25.08 -26.87 6.69
N ARG A 57 23.92 -27.04 6.04
CA ARG A 57 22.65 -27.26 6.74
C ARG A 57 22.63 -28.58 7.50
N GLU A 58 23.12 -29.68 6.90
CA GLU A 58 23.27 -30.97 7.59
C GLU A 58 24.24 -30.85 8.79
N ALA A 59 25.37 -30.16 8.63
CA ALA A 59 26.30 -29.90 9.73
C ALA A 59 25.62 -29.11 10.88
N SER A 60 24.79 -28.12 10.54
CA SER A 60 24.02 -27.38 11.53
C SER A 60 23.00 -28.25 12.25
N TYR A 61 22.31 -29.15 11.53
CA TYR A 61 21.36 -30.08 12.12
C TYR A 61 22.04 -31.03 13.12
N CYS A 62 23.15 -31.64 12.73
CA CYS A 62 23.94 -32.51 13.62
C CYS A 62 24.46 -31.76 14.87
N ALA A 63 24.87 -30.50 14.70
CA ALA A 63 25.28 -29.67 15.83
C ALA A 63 24.11 -29.40 16.80
N LEU A 64 22.87 -29.26 16.30
CA LEU A 64 21.68 -29.13 17.16
C LEU A 64 21.36 -30.43 17.91
N GLU A 65 21.52 -31.57 17.27
CA GLU A 65 21.33 -32.88 17.93
C GLU A 65 22.33 -33.11 19.08
N SER A 66 23.56 -32.58 18.93
CA SER A 66 24.56 -32.60 20.01
C SER A 66 24.36 -31.48 21.04
N GLY A 67 23.41 -30.57 20.85
CA GLY A 67 23.13 -29.43 21.73
C GLY A 67 24.04 -28.22 21.53
N ASP A 68 24.91 -28.21 20.52
CA ASP A 68 25.82 -27.10 20.23
C ASP A 68 25.14 -26.03 19.36
N HIS A 69 24.38 -25.13 19.99
CA HIS A 69 23.71 -24.01 19.32
C HIS A 69 24.69 -23.02 18.69
N THR A 70 25.89 -22.84 19.27
CA THR A 70 26.90 -21.94 18.69
C THR A 70 27.36 -22.45 17.33
N ARG A 71 27.75 -23.73 17.27
CA ARG A 71 28.17 -24.38 16.04
C ARG A 71 27.04 -24.40 15.00
N ALA A 72 25.82 -24.70 15.43
CA ALA A 72 24.66 -24.68 14.55
C ALA A 72 24.46 -23.28 13.91
N ALA A 73 24.64 -22.20 14.67
CA ALA A 73 24.59 -20.85 14.14
C ALA A 73 25.70 -20.57 13.12
N GLU A 74 26.93 -20.99 13.42
CA GLU A 74 28.07 -20.83 12.50
C GLU A 74 27.86 -21.55 11.16
N MET A 75 27.32 -22.76 11.18
CA MET A 75 27.01 -23.51 9.97
C MET A 75 25.88 -22.89 9.17
N LYS A 76 24.84 -22.35 9.83
CA LYS A 76 23.76 -21.60 9.15
C LYS A 76 24.30 -20.32 8.50
N ILE A 77 25.21 -19.59 9.15
CA ILE A 77 25.86 -18.41 8.58
C ILE A 77 26.65 -18.81 7.34
N ALA A 78 27.46 -19.88 7.40
CA ALA A 78 28.23 -20.36 6.27
C ALA A 78 27.33 -20.73 5.06
N ALA A 79 26.21 -21.42 5.32
CA ALA A 79 25.22 -21.69 4.28
C ALA A 79 24.60 -20.41 3.71
N GLY A 80 24.27 -19.44 4.58
CA GLY A 80 23.72 -18.13 4.18
C GLY A 80 24.70 -17.31 3.34
N GLN A 81 25.99 -17.38 3.63
CA GLN A 81 27.05 -16.74 2.83
C GLN A 81 27.13 -17.32 1.41
N CYS A 82 27.00 -18.64 1.26
CA CYS A 82 26.93 -19.27 -0.06
C CYS A 82 25.72 -18.75 -0.86
N LEU A 83 24.54 -18.66 -0.21
CA LEU A 83 23.33 -18.12 -0.85
C LEU A 83 23.47 -16.64 -1.24
N PHE A 84 24.11 -15.83 -0.41
CA PHE A 84 24.38 -14.43 -0.75
C PHE A 84 25.31 -14.31 -1.98
N ALA A 85 26.28 -15.19 -2.13
CA ALA A 85 27.14 -15.23 -3.30
C ALA A 85 26.37 -15.55 -4.59
N GLU A 86 25.26 -16.30 -4.50
CA GLU A 86 24.37 -16.60 -5.63
C GLU A 86 23.25 -15.56 -5.83
N GLY A 87 23.18 -14.49 -4.99
CA GLY A 87 22.11 -13.50 -5.05
C GLY A 87 20.77 -13.99 -4.45
N ARG A 88 20.75 -15.14 -3.78
CA ARG A 88 19.57 -15.70 -3.08
C ARG A 88 19.43 -15.07 -1.69
N TYR A 89 19.18 -13.77 -1.68
CA TYR A 89 19.28 -12.95 -0.48
C TYR A 89 18.22 -13.24 0.58
N ASP A 90 17.01 -13.61 0.19
CA ASP A 90 15.91 -13.97 1.10
C ASP A 90 16.20 -15.30 1.82
N GLU A 91 16.64 -16.31 1.11
CA GLU A 91 17.00 -17.61 1.69
C GLU A 91 18.22 -17.48 2.62
N GLY A 92 19.24 -16.73 2.20
CA GLY A 92 20.38 -16.41 3.05
C GLY A 92 19.97 -15.62 4.28
N GLY A 93 19.09 -14.61 4.12
CA GLY A 93 18.53 -13.81 5.20
C GLY A 93 17.78 -14.65 6.24
N ASN A 94 17.04 -15.68 5.78
CA ASN A 94 16.38 -16.63 6.67
C ASN A 94 17.38 -17.38 7.54
N LEU A 95 18.45 -17.93 6.93
CA LEU A 95 19.47 -18.68 7.68
C LEU A 95 20.21 -17.81 8.71
N TYR A 96 20.47 -16.54 8.37
CA TYR A 96 21.03 -15.59 9.33
C TYR A 96 20.05 -15.29 10.47
N SER A 97 18.75 -15.17 10.20
CA SER A 97 17.73 -15.00 11.25
C SER A 97 17.66 -16.19 12.19
N GLU A 98 17.70 -17.41 11.65
CA GLU A 98 17.73 -18.65 12.44
C GLU A 98 19.03 -18.75 13.27
N ALA A 99 20.17 -18.41 12.69
CA ALA A 99 21.46 -18.39 13.42
C ALA A 99 21.43 -17.38 14.58
N SER A 100 20.77 -16.21 14.38
CA SER A 100 20.56 -15.24 15.46
C SER A 100 19.79 -15.83 16.63
N ASP A 101 18.76 -16.67 16.38
CA ASP A 101 17.98 -17.30 17.43
C ASP A 101 18.83 -18.28 18.25
N HIS A 102 19.78 -19.01 17.63
CA HIS A 102 20.72 -19.88 18.32
C HIS A 102 21.71 -19.09 19.19
N TYR A 103 22.32 -18.01 18.66
CA TYR A 103 23.16 -17.15 19.48
C TYR A 103 22.42 -16.49 20.64
N PHE A 104 21.15 -16.15 20.45
CA PHE A 104 20.35 -15.60 21.53
C PHE A 104 20.10 -16.60 22.67
N ARG A 105 19.86 -17.87 22.34
CA ARG A 105 19.75 -18.95 23.34
C ARG A 105 21.02 -19.11 24.16
N GLU A 106 22.18 -18.97 23.53
CA GLU A 106 23.50 -19.00 24.17
C GLU A 106 23.86 -17.69 24.87
N LYS A 107 22.92 -16.75 25.00
CA LYS A 107 23.12 -15.41 25.62
C LYS A 107 24.22 -14.57 24.95
N ARG A 108 24.55 -14.86 23.70
CA ARG A 108 25.52 -14.13 22.87
C ARG A 108 24.81 -12.98 22.15
N ALA A 109 24.39 -11.97 22.93
CA ALA A 109 23.53 -10.89 22.42
C ALA A 109 24.16 -10.07 21.29
N LYS A 110 25.47 -9.85 21.31
CA LYS A 110 26.19 -9.07 20.28
C LYS A 110 26.20 -9.82 18.94
N GLU A 111 26.52 -11.09 18.95
CA GLU A 111 26.53 -11.98 17.77
C GLU A 111 25.09 -12.14 17.25
N SER A 112 24.14 -12.39 18.13
CA SER A 112 22.72 -12.45 17.78
C SER A 112 22.24 -11.17 17.09
N SER A 113 22.59 -9.98 17.65
CA SER A 113 22.23 -8.68 17.06
C SER A 113 22.85 -8.47 15.68
N ARG A 114 24.14 -8.79 15.50
CA ARG A 114 24.82 -8.72 14.21
C ARG A 114 24.14 -9.60 13.17
N THR A 115 23.97 -10.88 13.54
CA THR A 115 23.45 -11.91 12.64
C THR A 115 22.01 -11.58 12.20
N LEU A 116 21.16 -11.14 13.16
CA LEU A 116 19.80 -10.72 12.82
C LEU A 116 19.77 -9.50 11.90
N ALA A 117 20.67 -8.54 12.14
CA ALA A 117 20.76 -7.35 11.28
C ALA A 117 21.20 -7.70 9.85
N VAL A 118 22.16 -8.63 9.68
CA VAL A 118 22.55 -9.12 8.35
C VAL A 118 21.37 -9.87 7.69
N GLY A 119 20.59 -10.65 8.47
CA GLY A 119 19.37 -11.28 7.97
C GLY A 119 18.36 -10.24 7.44
N ILE A 120 18.13 -9.14 8.18
CA ILE A 120 17.27 -8.04 7.74
C ILE A 120 17.81 -7.42 6.42
N ILE A 121 19.11 -7.20 6.34
CA ILE A 121 19.77 -6.69 5.13
C ILE A 121 19.57 -7.65 3.94
N GLY A 122 19.64 -8.97 4.16
CA GLY A 122 19.32 -9.97 3.15
C GLY A 122 17.90 -9.83 2.61
N TYR A 123 16.91 -9.69 3.48
CA TYR A 123 15.52 -9.47 3.06
C TYR A 123 15.31 -8.14 2.33
N LEU A 124 16.00 -7.06 2.73
CA LEU A 124 15.99 -5.80 2.00
C LEU A 124 16.57 -5.96 0.59
N GLY A 125 17.68 -6.68 0.47
CA GLY A 125 18.29 -7.01 -0.84
C GLY A 125 17.39 -7.86 -1.74
N ALA A 126 16.57 -8.72 -1.13
CA ALA A 126 15.55 -9.54 -1.82
C ALA A 126 14.23 -8.81 -2.09
N ARG A 127 14.10 -7.53 -1.73
CA ARG A 127 12.85 -6.73 -1.83
C ARG A 127 11.70 -7.25 -0.93
N ASN A 128 12.02 -8.06 0.06
CA ASN A 128 11.02 -8.56 1.02
C ASN A 128 10.91 -7.59 2.21
N PHE A 129 10.31 -6.43 1.95
CA PHE A 129 10.24 -5.30 2.89
C PHE A 129 9.39 -5.60 4.11
N ASP A 130 8.31 -6.37 3.95
CA ASP A 130 7.44 -6.76 5.06
C ASP A 130 8.18 -7.65 6.06
N THR A 131 8.92 -8.65 5.57
CA THR A 131 9.72 -9.51 6.43
C THR A 131 10.85 -8.73 7.10
N ALA A 132 11.55 -7.86 6.37
CA ALA A 132 12.59 -7.00 6.93
C ALA A 132 12.07 -6.11 8.06
N THR A 133 10.92 -5.46 7.86
CA THR A 133 10.27 -4.61 8.87
C THR A 133 9.83 -5.41 10.09
N ASN A 134 9.24 -6.58 9.91
CA ASN A 134 8.81 -7.45 11.02
C ASN A 134 10.00 -7.98 11.83
N LEU A 135 11.10 -8.35 11.16
CA LEU A 135 12.31 -8.77 11.84
C LEU A 135 12.99 -7.63 12.59
N LEU A 136 12.96 -6.39 12.06
CA LEU A 136 13.47 -5.23 12.78
C LEU A 136 12.68 -4.98 14.07
N ARG A 137 11.34 -5.04 14.03
CA ARG A 137 10.50 -4.94 15.24
C ARG A 137 10.81 -6.04 16.26
N LYS A 138 11.02 -7.29 15.79
CA LYS A 138 11.46 -8.40 16.64
C LYS A 138 12.81 -8.11 17.28
N ALA A 139 13.77 -7.56 16.51
CA ALA A 139 15.10 -7.18 17.00
C ALA A 139 15.02 -6.09 18.07
N GLU A 140 14.29 -5.01 17.81
CA GLU A 140 14.12 -3.91 18.76
C GLU A 140 13.50 -4.40 20.08
N LYS A 141 12.45 -5.23 20.02
CA LYS A 141 11.84 -5.83 21.21
C LYS A 141 12.81 -6.76 21.95
N ARG A 142 13.60 -7.56 21.24
CA ARG A 142 14.55 -8.53 21.82
C ARG A 142 15.70 -7.84 22.55
N PHE A 143 16.21 -6.74 21.98
CA PHE A 143 17.41 -6.07 22.49
C PHE A 143 17.12 -4.83 23.33
N SER A 144 15.88 -4.36 23.43
CA SER A 144 15.49 -3.16 24.22
C SER A 144 15.81 -3.22 25.71
N GLY A 145 15.89 -4.41 26.30
CA GLY A 145 16.19 -4.62 27.72
C GLY A 145 17.62 -5.08 28.01
N THR A 146 18.48 -5.19 27.00
CA THR A 146 19.84 -5.66 27.20
C THR A 146 20.81 -4.51 27.46
N SER A 147 21.63 -4.63 28.51
CA SER A 147 22.78 -3.72 28.74
C SER A 147 23.91 -3.91 27.72
N ALA A 148 23.83 -4.94 26.90
CA ALA A 148 24.80 -5.21 25.85
C ALA A 148 24.61 -4.23 24.69
N LYS A 149 25.71 -3.54 24.30
CA LYS A 149 25.71 -2.70 23.09
C LYS A 149 25.34 -3.57 21.89
N THR A 150 24.31 -3.16 21.16
CA THR A 150 23.95 -3.75 19.86
C THR A 150 25.11 -3.59 18.86
N HIS A 151 25.17 -4.49 17.89
CA HIS A 151 26.20 -4.42 16.86
C HIS A 151 25.89 -3.24 15.88
N PRO A 152 26.90 -2.55 15.29
CA PRO A 152 26.70 -1.45 14.35
C PRO A 152 25.80 -1.77 13.14
N PHE A 153 25.76 -3.03 12.69
CA PHE A 153 24.83 -3.48 11.66
C PHE A 153 23.35 -3.24 12.02
N GLN A 154 23.01 -3.26 13.30
CA GLN A 154 21.63 -3.00 13.75
C GLN A 154 21.20 -1.56 13.44
N ASP A 155 22.10 -0.59 13.58
CA ASP A 155 21.82 0.80 13.25
C ASP A 155 21.65 0.97 11.72
N VAL A 156 22.48 0.27 10.93
CA VAL A 156 22.36 0.29 9.46
C VAL A 156 21.04 -0.32 9.03
N ALA A 157 20.68 -1.50 9.55
CA ALA A 157 19.41 -2.15 9.23
C ALA A 157 18.20 -1.29 9.62
N LYS A 158 18.26 -0.63 10.78
CA LYS A 158 17.22 0.28 11.25
C LYS A 158 17.05 1.48 10.32
N HIS A 159 18.14 2.13 9.93
CA HIS A 159 18.08 3.27 9.01
C HIS A 159 17.61 2.83 7.62
N ALA A 160 18.09 1.69 7.13
CA ALA A 160 17.68 1.17 5.82
C ALA A 160 16.18 0.84 5.77
N VAL A 161 15.62 0.18 6.80
CA VAL A 161 14.18 -0.06 6.90
C VAL A 161 13.40 1.24 6.99
N ALA A 162 13.84 2.19 7.82
CA ALA A 162 13.16 3.49 7.95
C ALA A 162 13.10 4.25 6.62
N ILE A 163 14.17 4.23 5.83
CA ILE A 163 14.23 4.93 4.54
C ILE A 163 13.51 4.15 3.43
N LEU A 164 13.84 2.86 3.27
CA LEU A 164 13.37 2.07 2.12
C LEU A 164 11.95 1.52 2.29
N CYS A 165 11.52 1.25 3.53
CA CYS A 165 10.22 0.63 3.81
C CYS A 165 9.19 1.61 4.39
N GLU A 166 9.64 2.56 5.22
CA GLU A 166 8.74 3.47 5.94
C GLU A 166 8.74 4.89 5.34
N GLY A 167 9.58 5.16 4.33
CA GLY A 167 9.68 6.46 3.67
C GLY A 167 10.12 7.61 4.59
N ARG A 168 10.79 7.29 5.71
CA ARG A 168 11.26 8.31 6.66
C ARG A 168 12.49 9.02 6.12
N ASP A 169 12.52 10.33 6.29
CA ASP A 169 13.70 11.12 6.00
C ASP A 169 14.74 10.93 7.10
N ILE A 170 15.93 10.52 6.72
CA ILE A 170 17.11 10.43 7.59
C ILE A 170 18.23 11.21 6.93
N ASP A 171 18.91 12.03 7.73
CA ASP A 171 20.08 12.77 7.27
C ASP A 171 21.19 11.82 6.79
N ARG A 172 21.76 12.13 5.62
CA ARG A 172 22.80 11.33 4.99
C ARG A 172 24.02 11.13 5.87
N ALA A 173 24.48 12.18 6.58
CA ALA A 173 25.63 12.08 7.46
C ALA A 173 25.40 11.10 8.62
N THR A 174 24.19 11.06 9.15
CA THR A 174 23.76 10.08 10.17
C THR A 174 23.82 8.66 9.66
N PHE A 175 23.30 8.41 8.44
CA PHE A 175 23.37 7.10 7.82
C PHE A 175 24.81 6.69 7.53
N ASP A 176 25.62 7.54 6.88
CA ASP A 176 27.01 7.27 6.53
C ASP A 176 27.87 6.98 7.76
N LYS A 177 27.62 7.67 8.89
CA LYS A 177 28.29 7.39 10.17
C LYS A 177 27.96 5.98 10.69
N SER A 178 26.74 5.52 10.53
CA SER A 178 26.33 4.16 10.93
C SER A 178 26.93 3.12 9.98
N ALA A 179 26.85 3.35 8.66
CA ALA A 179 27.40 2.48 7.64
C ALA A 179 28.94 2.34 7.76
N GLY A 180 29.66 3.43 8.04
CA GLY A 180 31.13 3.38 8.21
C GLY A 180 31.60 2.60 9.43
N LYS A 181 30.74 2.36 10.42
CA LYS A 181 31.07 1.55 11.61
C LYS A 181 30.83 0.05 11.39
N ALA A 182 29.93 -0.30 10.50
CA ALA A 182 29.63 -1.69 10.19
C ALA A 182 30.68 -2.22 9.20
N LYS A 183 31.28 -3.36 9.55
CA LYS A 183 32.29 -4.00 8.72
C LYS A 183 31.73 -5.35 8.24
N PRO A 184 31.33 -5.47 6.96
CA PRO A 184 30.87 -6.73 6.39
C PRO A 184 32.02 -7.74 6.28
N GLU A 185 31.72 -9.02 6.35
CA GLU A 185 32.60 -10.08 5.95
C GLU A 185 32.67 -10.13 4.41
N GLU A 186 33.67 -10.79 3.86
CA GLU A 186 33.90 -10.83 2.42
C GLU A 186 32.66 -11.29 1.65
N ALA A 187 32.02 -12.37 2.10
CA ALA A 187 30.81 -12.93 1.49
C ALA A 187 29.56 -12.03 1.63
N GLU A 188 29.54 -11.12 2.58
CA GLU A 188 28.46 -10.15 2.81
C GLU A 188 28.69 -8.83 2.07
N SER A 189 29.90 -8.59 1.58
CA SER A 189 30.36 -7.28 1.11
C SER A 189 29.58 -6.78 -0.10
N SER A 190 29.26 -7.65 -1.04
CA SER A 190 28.49 -7.29 -2.24
C SER A 190 27.06 -6.85 -1.87
N LEU A 191 26.36 -7.64 -1.06
CA LEU A 191 25.01 -7.31 -0.56
C LEU A 191 25.03 -6.01 0.25
N TYR A 192 26.01 -5.85 1.14
CA TYR A 192 26.15 -4.67 1.98
C TYR A 192 26.38 -3.39 1.15
N THR A 193 27.26 -3.45 0.16
CA THR A 193 27.53 -2.32 -0.75
C THR A 193 26.26 -1.96 -1.52
N PHE A 194 25.58 -2.96 -2.11
CA PHE A 194 24.32 -2.77 -2.80
C PHE A 194 23.28 -2.04 -1.92
N LEU A 195 23.13 -2.50 -0.66
CA LEU A 195 22.19 -1.86 0.27
C LEU A 195 22.58 -0.42 0.59
N VAL A 196 23.85 -0.17 0.92
CA VAL A 196 24.35 1.17 1.27
C VAL A 196 24.17 2.14 0.11
N ASP A 197 24.46 1.72 -1.11
CA ASP A 197 24.28 2.55 -2.31
C ASP A 197 22.79 2.80 -2.61
N SER A 198 21.95 1.78 -2.42
CA SER A 198 20.49 1.93 -2.56
C SER A 198 19.92 2.93 -1.54
N VAL A 199 20.35 2.85 -0.28
CA VAL A 199 19.90 3.78 0.77
C VAL A 199 20.38 5.21 0.49
N ARG A 200 21.65 5.38 0.09
CA ARG A 200 22.18 6.69 -0.28
C ARG A 200 21.43 7.30 -1.45
N LEU A 201 21.17 6.51 -2.47
CA LEU A 201 20.39 6.96 -3.61
C LEU A 201 18.95 7.32 -3.20
N ALA A 202 18.35 6.51 -2.31
CA ALA A 202 17.01 6.81 -1.79
C ALA A 202 16.98 8.12 -0.99
N ILE A 203 18.00 8.42 -0.19
CA ILE A 203 18.11 9.69 0.55
C ILE A 203 18.16 10.87 -0.42
N ASP A 204 18.95 10.76 -1.47
CA ASP A 204 19.21 11.83 -2.44
C ASP A 204 18.14 11.89 -3.54
N THR A 205 17.18 10.97 -3.56
CA THR A 205 16.08 10.93 -4.53
C THR A 205 14.87 11.67 -3.98
N GLU A 206 14.34 12.59 -4.75
CA GLU A 206 13.11 13.33 -4.48
C GLU A 206 11.97 12.77 -5.32
N VAL A 207 10.82 12.58 -4.69
CA VAL A 207 9.58 12.11 -5.34
C VAL A 207 8.42 12.90 -4.78
N TRP A 208 7.62 13.52 -5.65
CA TRP A 208 6.48 14.32 -5.19
C TRP A 208 5.29 14.22 -6.14
N LEU A 209 4.14 14.55 -5.57
CA LEU A 209 2.86 14.63 -6.25
C LEU A 209 2.31 16.05 -6.04
N GLU A 210 1.95 16.73 -7.13
CA GLU A 210 1.43 18.08 -7.09
C GLU A 210 0.29 18.28 -8.09
N TRP A 211 -0.41 19.41 -8.00
CA TRP A 211 -1.38 19.81 -9.01
C TRP A 211 -0.66 20.16 -10.32
N ALA A 212 -1.18 19.64 -11.44
CA ALA A 212 -0.64 19.99 -12.78
C ALA A 212 -0.88 21.46 -13.17
N GLY A 213 -1.73 22.16 -12.41
CA GLY A 213 -2.05 23.57 -12.55
C GLY A 213 -2.14 24.26 -11.19
N GLU A 214 -3.05 25.22 -11.06
CA GLU A 214 -3.28 25.89 -9.77
C GLU A 214 -3.88 24.92 -8.74
N PRO A 215 -3.36 24.92 -7.50
CA PRO A 215 -3.89 24.07 -6.42
C PRO A 215 -5.35 24.36 -6.12
N GLN A 216 -6.19 23.33 -6.12
CA GLN A 216 -7.61 23.44 -5.84
C GLN A 216 -7.91 22.89 -4.44
N LYS A 217 -8.51 23.71 -3.58
CA LYS A 217 -8.97 23.26 -2.26
C LYS A 217 -10.27 22.48 -2.33
N GLU A 218 -11.12 22.79 -3.32
CA GLU A 218 -12.40 22.16 -3.55
C GLU A 218 -12.58 21.82 -5.03
N VAL A 219 -13.00 20.58 -5.30
CA VAL A 219 -13.30 20.06 -6.63
C VAL A 219 -14.73 19.54 -6.68
N LYS A 220 -15.30 19.41 -7.88
CA LYS A 220 -16.67 18.89 -8.04
C LYS A 220 -16.67 17.41 -8.36
N VAL A 221 -17.68 16.68 -7.88
CA VAL A 221 -17.93 15.29 -8.30
C VAL A 221 -18.06 15.24 -9.83
N LYS A 222 -17.49 14.20 -10.45
CA LYS A 222 -17.43 13.95 -11.91
C LYS A 222 -16.54 14.92 -12.71
N SER A 223 -16.03 16.00 -12.13
CA SER A 223 -15.06 16.86 -12.81
C SER A 223 -13.67 16.23 -12.81
N PRO A 224 -12.98 16.11 -13.95
CA PRO A 224 -11.62 15.59 -13.97
C PRO A 224 -10.67 16.53 -13.21
N ILE A 225 -9.71 15.94 -12.52
CA ILE A 225 -8.61 16.64 -11.87
C ILE A 225 -7.29 16.07 -12.39
N GLU A 226 -6.29 16.90 -12.50
CA GLU A 226 -4.98 16.55 -13.02
C GLU A 226 -3.92 16.78 -11.94
N LEU A 227 -3.22 15.73 -11.58
CA LEU A 227 -2.04 15.79 -10.74
C LEU A 227 -0.82 15.40 -11.55
N GLU A 228 0.33 15.94 -11.21
CA GLU A 228 1.60 15.60 -11.80
C GLU A 228 2.45 14.85 -10.78
N PHE A 229 2.86 13.64 -11.13
CA PHE A 229 3.84 12.89 -10.40
C PHE A 229 5.22 13.18 -10.98
N ARG A 230 6.19 13.51 -10.12
CA ARG A 230 7.57 13.77 -10.53
C ARG A 230 8.56 13.03 -9.66
N PHE A 231 9.70 12.67 -10.25
CA PHE A 231 10.88 12.29 -9.49
C PHE A 231 12.13 13.01 -10.02
N ARG A 232 13.09 13.18 -9.10
CA ARG A 232 14.45 13.59 -9.41
C ARG A 232 15.41 12.67 -8.68
N CYS A 233 16.36 12.07 -9.42
CA CYS A 233 17.33 11.13 -8.89
C CYS A 233 18.75 11.54 -9.33
N PRO A 234 19.77 11.45 -8.45
CA PRO A 234 21.15 11.78 -8.80
C PRO A 234 21.79 10.88 -9.86
N ALA A 235 21.23 9.68 -10.06
CA ALA A 235 21.68 8.71 -11.05
C ALA A 235 20.53 8.30 -11.98
N PRO A 236 20.82 7.88 -13.22
CA PRO A 236 19.77 7.38 -14.11
C PRO A 236 19.08 6.15 -13.54
N VAL A 237 17.76 6.21 -13.44
CA VAL A 237 16.88 5.14 -12.94
C VAL A 237 15.64 5.01 -13.82
N LYS A 238 15.01 3.84 -13.80
CA LYS A 238 13.71 3.60 -14.42
C LYS A 238 12.69 3.18 -13.36
N VAL A 239 11.43 3.50 -13.56
CA VAL A 239 10.34 3.03 -12.72
C VAL A 239 10.02 1.58 -13.12
N VAL A 240 10.20 0.63 -12.20
CA VAL A 240 9.96 -0.81 -12.45
C VAL A 240 8.72 -1.32 -11.75
N ASP A 241 8.28 -0.66 -10.70
CA ASP A 241 7.02 -0.93 -10.02
C ASP A 241 6.45 0.37 -9.46
N HIS A 242 5.12 0.46 -9.42
CA HIS A 242 4.45 1.65 -8.91
C HIS A 242 3.05 1.33 -8.37
N ARG A 243 2.63 2.10 -7.38
CA ARG A 243 1.30 1.99 -6.80
C ARG A 243 0.82 3.33 -6.25
N LEU A 244 -0.27 3.84 -6.78
CA LEU A 244 -0.95 5.01 -6.26
C LEU A 244 -2.00 4.61 -5.22
N SER A 245 -1.97 5.23 -4.05
CA SER A 245 -3.01 5.07 -3.04
C SER A 245 -4.16 6.04 -3.35
N LEU A 246 -5.37 5.50 -3.47
CA LEU A 246 -6.58 6.27 -3.76
C LEU A 246 -7.67 5.96 -2.74
N PRO A 247 -8.45 6.97 -2.30
CA PRO A 247 -9.65 6.75 -1.52
C PRO A 247 -10.78 6.24 -2.44
N ASN A 248 -11.81 5.63 -1.86
CA ASN A 248 -12.98 5.16 -2.62
C ASN A 248 -13.75 6.30 -3.32
N SER A 249 -13.51 7.55 -2.92
CA SER A 249 -14.13 8.74 -3.49
C SER A 249 -13.48 9.24 -4.79
N VAL A 250 -12.33 8.66 -5.19
CA VAL A 250 -11.57 9.08 -6.38
C VAL A 250 -11.15 7.87 -7.19
N VAL A 251 -11.29 7.93 -8.50
CA VAL A 251 -10.84 6.89 -9.43
C VAL A 251 -9.77 7.44 -10.38
N LEU A 252 -8.78 6.62 -10.71
CA LEU A 252 -7.78 6.92 -11.73
C LEU A 252 -8.40 6.63 -13.11
N ILE A 253 -8.37 7.62 -14.01
CA ILE A 253 -8.90 7.47 -15.37
C ILE A 253 -7.83 6.90 -16.30
N ARG A 254 -6.59 7.38 -16.12
CA ARG A 254 -5.47 7.00 -16.95
C ARG A 254 -4.23 6.74 -16.10
N GLU A 255 -3.68 5.53 -16.23
CA GLU A 255 -2.40 5.18 -15.62
C GLU A 255 -1.24 5.81 -16.39
N PRO A 256 -0.17 6.23 -15.70
CA PRO A 256 1.02 6.73 -16.36
C PRO A 256 1.73 5.60 -17.11
N ASN A 257 2.28 5.93 -18.27
CA ASN A 257 3.12 5.01 -19.03
C ASN A 257 4.59 5.43 -18.85
N PHE A 258 5.29 4.74 -17.95
CA PHE A 258 6.66 5.04 -17.61
C PHE A 258 7.63 4.71 -18.76
N ALA A 259 8.62 5.57 -18.96
CA ALA A 259 9.65 5.34 -19.96
C ALA A 259 10.46 4.07 -19.65
N GLN A 260 10.84 3.35 -20.69
CA GLN A 260 11.67 2.14 -20.56
C GLN A 260 13.15 2.45 -20.38
N GLU A 261 13.57 3.64 -20.78
CA GLU A 261 14.97 4.09 -20.66
C GLU A 261 15.19 4.78 -19.31
N PRO A 262 16.35 4.53 -18.67
CA PRO A 262 16.68 5.20 -17.41
C PRO A 262 16.85 6.71 -17.58
N SER A 263 16.29 7.49 -16.66
CA SER A 263 16.43 8.94 -16.62
C SER A 263 16.76 9.44 -15.21
N THR A 264 17.22 10.69 -15.10
CA THR A 264 17.50 11.35 -13.81
C THR A 264 16.33 12.19 -13.32
N GLU A 265 15.41 12.54 -14.19
CA GLU A 265 14.22 13.34 -13.88
C GLU A 265 13.12 13.02 -14.89
N GLU A 266 11.93 12.73 -14.41
CA GLU A 266 10.74 12.56 -15.24
C GLU A 266 9.48 13.06 -14.53
N SER A 267 8.45 13.36 -15.34
CA SER A 267 7.14 13.72 -14.84
C SER A 267 6.03 13.05 -15.64
N TRP A 268 4.92 12.73 -14.97
CA TRP A 268 3.74 12.12 -15.59
C TRP A 268 2.47 12.76 -15.09
N LEU A 269 1.56 13.00 -16.02
CA LEU A 269 0.23 13.50 -15.74
C LEU A 269 -0.67 12.33 -15.29
N LEU A 270 -1.33 12.50 -14.16
CA LEU A 270 -2.34 11.61 -13.61
C LEU A 270 -3.71 12.25 -13.80
N GLU A 271 -4.57 11.61 -14.57
CA GLU A 271 -5.95 12.06 -14.74
C GLU A 271 -6.85 11.27 -13.79
N LEU A 272 -7.52 11.97 -12.88
CA LEU A 272 -8.34 11.42 -11.82
C LEU A 272 -9.76 11.97 -11.90
N ARG A 273 -10.73 11.21 -11.38
CA ARG A 273 -12.12 11.65 -11.31
C ARG A 273 -12.69 11.40 -9.92
N PRO A 274 -13.12 12.45 -9.20
CA PRO A 274 -13.93 12.30 -8.01
C PRO A 274 -15.29 11.66 -8.33
N VAL A 275 -15.68 10.63 -7.57
CA VAL A 275 -16.94 9.89 -7.78
C VAL A 275 -17.90 10.02 -6.60
N LEU A 276 -17.41 10.34 -5.42
CA LEU A 276 -18.21 10.59 -4.21
C LEU A 276 -17.80 11.90 -3.57
N SER A 277 -18.74 12.62 -3.01
CA SER A 277 -18.49 13.83 -2.21
C SER A 277 -17.83 13.50 -0.87
N GLY A 278 -17.06 14.43 -0.33
CA GLY A 278 -16.36 14.30 0.94
C GLY A 278 -14.92 14.79 0.82
N THR A 279 -14.01 14.21 1.58
CA THR A 279 -12.59 14.52 1.50
C THR A 279 -11.90 13.60 0.49
N GLY A 280 -11.15 14.18 -0.43
CA GLY A 280 -10.25 13.49 -1.35
C GLY A 280 -8.82 13.50 -0.80
N SER A 281 -8.15 12.36 -0.85
CA SER A 281 -6.76 12.20 -0.42
C SER A 281 -6.05 11.29 -1.42
N VAL A 282 -5.27 11.87 -2.33
CA VAL A 282 -4.54 11.15 -3.37
C VAL A 282 -3.09 11.01 -2.98
N GLY A 283 -2.59 9.79 -2.98
CA GLY A 283 -1.24 9.46 -2.53
C GLY A 283 -1.22 8.71 -1.19
N PRO A 284 -0.02 8.29 -0.74
CA PRO A 284 1.24 8.47 -1.43
C PRO A 284 1.32 7.66 -2.73
N TYR A 285 2.12 8.12 -3.68
CA TYR A 285 2.51 7.35 -4.84
C TYR A 285 3.81 6.61 -4.51
N ASN A 286 3.71 5.31 -4.41
CA ASN A 286 4.82 4.43 -4.11
C ASN A 286 5.48 4.04 -5.43
N VAL A 287 6.77 4.20 -5.53
CA VAL A 287 7.55 3.83 -6.72
C VAL A 287 8.79 3.06 -6.35
N THR A 288 9.11 2.08 -7.17
CA THR A 288 10.39 1.37 -7.15
C THR A 288 11.22 1.82 -8.33
N LEU A 289 12.34 2.44 -8.06
CA LEU A 289 13.29 2.95 -9.02
C LEU A 289 14.48 1.99 -9.12
N GLU A 290 14.79 1.51 -10.32
CA GLU A 290 15.91 0.61 -10.58
C GLU A 290 16.98 1.33 -11.40
N GLY A 291 18.19 1.43 -10.84
CA GLY A 291 19.40 1.85 -11.52
C GLY A 291 20.26 0.66 -11.89
N GLU A 292 21.48 0.91 -12.43
CA GLU A 292 22.39 -0.15 -12.89
C GLU A 292 22.73 -1.19 -11.80
N ARG A 293 22.87 -0.72 -10.54
CA ARG A 293 23.23 -1.58 -9.38
C ARG A 293 22.42 -1.27 -8.13
N VAL A 294 21.38 -0.48 -8.24
CA VAL A 294 20.66 0.00 -7.07
C VAL A 294 19.15 -0.11 -7.28
N LEU A 295 18.47 -0.30 -6.19
CA LEU A 295 17.01 -0.32 -6.12
C LEU A 295 16.55 0.63 -5.02
N VAL A 296 15.63 1.52 -5.35
CA VAL A 296 15.12 2.53 -4.43
C VAL A 296 13.61 2.45 -4.37
N ASN A 297 13.05 2.34 -3.17
CA ASN A 297 11.65 2.54 -2.94
C ASN A 297 11.42 3.92 -2.35
N LYS A 298 10.53 4.67 -2.95
CA LYS A 298 10.15 6.01 -2.49
C LYS A 298 8.65 6.18 -2.46
N HIS A 299 8.22 7.09 -1.61
CA HIS A 299 6.83 7.50 -1.44
C HIS A 299 6.72 8.99 -1.67
N SER A 300 5.75 9.41 -2.48
CA SER A 300 5.44 10.83 -2.61
C SER A 300 4.71 11.36 -1.36
N ASN A 301 4.53 12.66 -1.31
CA ASN A 301 3.54 13.29 -0.45
C ASN A 301 2.11 12.87 -0.84
N VAL A 302 1.16 13.28 -0.02
CA VAL A 302 -0.28 13.15 -0.25
C VAL A 302 -0.83 14.51 -0.65
N VAL A 303 -1.75 14.52 -1.63
CA VAL A 303 -2.51 15.72 -2.03
C VAL A 303 -3.93 15.59 -1.49
N GLU A 304 -4.32 16.54 -0.64
CA GLU A 304 -5.64 16.57 0.00
C GLU A 304 -6.49 17.71 -0.59
N PHE A 305 -7.79 17.44 -0.78
CA PHE A 305 -8.78 18.40 -1.26
C PHE A 305 -10.18 17.98 -0.83
N ASP A 306 -11.11 18.94 -0.83
CA ASP A 306 -12.51 18.65 -0.59
C ASP A 306 -13.23 18.35 -1.91
N ILE A 307 -14.17 17.39 -1.87
CA ILE A 307 -15.00 17.05 -3.03
C ILE A 307 -16.41 17.55 -2.73
N ALA A 308 -16.75 18.65 -3.37
CA ALA A 308 -18.06 19.26 -3.24
C ALA A 308 -19.15 18.31 -3.74
N ARG A 309 -20.25 18.28 -3.02
CA ARG A 309 -21.43 17.54 -3.42
C ARG A 309 -21.97 18.14 -4.72
N ALA A 310 -22.24 17.31 -5.72
CA ALA A 310 -22.94 17.75 -6.90
C ALA A 310 -24.33 18.30 -6.51
N PRO A 311 -24.78 19.42 -7.09
CA PRO A 311 -26.09 19.99 -6.75
C PRO A 311 -27.22 19.10 -7.25
N PRO A 312 -28.31 18.95 -6.48
CA PRO A 312 -29.55 18.40 -6.98
C PRO A 312 -30.22 19.40 -7.91
N SER A 313 -31.08 18.91 -8.79
CA SER A 313 -31.98 19.73 -9.62
C SER A 313 -33.39 19.16 -9.50
N LEU A 314 -34.18 19.77 -8.63
CA LEU A 314 -35.56 19.33 -8.41
C LEU A 314 -36.44 19.65 -9.63
N THR A 315 -37.36 18.74 -9.92
CA THR A 315 -38.46 18.92 -10.90
C THR A 315 -39.79 18.54 -10.29
N LEU A 316 -40.82 19.22 -10.72
CA LEU A 316 -42.23 18.90 -10.38
C LEU A 316 -42.99 18.64 -11.67
N ASP A 317 -43.79 17.59 -11.69
CA ASP A 317 -44.75 17.28 -12.76
C ASP A 317 -46.09 16.98 -12.15
N LEU A 318 -47.15 17.62 -12.67
CA LEU A 318 -48.49 17.53 -12.14
C LEU A 318 -49.43 16.94 -13.21
N LYS A 319 -50.26 16.00 -12.81
CA LYS A 319 -51.24 15.37 -13.73
C LYS A 319 -52.62 15.31 -13.06
N PRO A 320 -53.67 15.79 -13.74
CA PRO A 320 -53.68 16.49 -15.04
C PRO A 320 -53.17 17.95 -14.91
N GLU A 321 -52.69 18.55 -16.02
CA GLU A 321 -52.27 19.95 -16.06
C GLU A 321 -53.44 20.92 -15.81
N VAL A 322 -54.66 20.52 -16.20
CA VAL A 322 -55.89 21.26 -15.94
C VAL A 322 -56.94 20.28 -15.39
N VAL A 323 -57.51 20.60 -14.24
CA VAL A 323 -58.62 19.87 -13.61
C VAL A 323 -59.92 20.55 -13.98
N SER A 324 -60.87 19.79 -14.48
CA SER A 324 -62.23 20.27 -14.71
C SER A 324 -63.19 19.45 -13.85
N CYS A 325 -64.00 20.11 -12.98
CA CYS A 325 -64.93 19.46 -12.08
C CYS A 325 -66.14 20.36 -11.84
N THR A 326 -67.24 19.79 -11.25
CA THR A 326 -68.39 20.56 -10.82
C THR A 326 -68.29 20.91 -9.34
N LEU A 327 -69.06 21.93 -8.91
CA LEU A 327 -69.05 22.36 -7.53
C LEU A 327 -69.42 21.20 -6.58
N GLY A 328 -68.57 20.95 -5.59
CA GLY A 328 -68.75 19.87 -4.60
C GLY A 328 -68.10 18.56 -5.00
N ASP A 329 -67.64 18.40 -6.23
CA ASP A 329 -66.92 17.20 -6.69
C ASP A 329 -65.48 17.16 -6.17
N GLU A 330 -64.97 15.93 -6.07
CA GLU A 330 -63.56 15.67 -5.75
C GLU A 330 -62.78 15.33 -7.04
N ALA A 331 -61.56 15.80 -7.10
CA ALA A 331 -60.65 15.47 -8.17
C ALA A 331 -59.26 15.07 -7.61
N ILE A 332 -58.50 14.29 -8.40
CA ILE A 332 -57.18 13.78 -8.02
C ILE A 332 -56.13 14.52 -8.80
N ILE A 333 -55.11 14.99 -8.11
CA ILE A 333 -53.86 15.49 -8.70
C ILE A 333 -52.73 14.52 -8.33
N GLU A 334 -52.10 13.93 -9.33
CA GLU A 334 -50.88 13.19 -9.16
C GLU A 334 -49.68 14.17 -9.22
N VAL A 335 -48.85 14.13 -8.20
CA VAL A 335 -47.65 14.95 -8.05
C VAL A 335 -46.45 14.05 -8.17
N GLU A 336 -45.59 14.32 -9.14
CA GLU A 336 -44.28 13.67 -9.29
C GLU A 336 -43.18 14.67 -8.95
N VAL A 337 -42.36 14.35 -7.94
CA VAL A 337 -41.16 15.09 -7.58
C VAL A 337 -39.97 14.30 -8.08
N GLY A 338 -39.14 14.86 -8.96
CA GLY A 338 -37.96 14.25 -9.53
C GLY A 338 -36.69 15.01 -9.16
N ASN A 339 -35.58 14.32 -9.21
CA ASN A 339 -34.25 14.92 -9.12
C ASN A 339 -33.44 14.61 -10.40
N GLN A 340 -33.31 15.59 -11.27
CA GLN A 340 -32.53 15.50 -12.53
C GLN A 340 -31.08 15.97 -12.36
N GLY A 341 -30.70 16.43 -11.17
CA GLY A 341 -29.34 16.85 -10.86
C GLY A 341 -28.38 15.67 -10.67
N ASP A 342 -27.10 15.95 -10.68
CA ASP A 342 -26.03 14.98 -10.50
C ASP A 342 -25.82 14.57 -9.02
N GLY A 343 -26.30 15.38 -8.09
CA GLY A 343 -26.25 15.09 -6.65
C GLY A 343 -27.61 14.70 -6.08
N PRO A 344 -27.63 14.00 -4.93
CA PRO A 344 -28.87 13.69 -4.25
C PRO A 344 -29.49 14.93 -3.60
N ALA A 345 -30.80 14.96 -3.55
CA ALA A 345 -31.58 15.93 -2.77
C ALA A 345 -31.96 15.33 -1.42
N ASP A 346 -31.85 16.12 -0.35
CA ASP A 346 -32.13 15.69 1.00
C ASP A 346 -33.12 16.63 1.69
N ASN A 347 -33.97 16.05 2.52
CA ASN A 347 -34.93 16.81 3.30
C ASN A 347 -35.77 17.77 2.43
N ILE A 348 -36.33 17.22 1.34
CA ILE A 348 -37.14 17.99 0.38
C ILE A 348 -38.49 18.28 1.03
N HIS A 349 -38.78 19.55 1.19
CA HIS A 349 -40.09 20.02 1.70
C HIS A 349 -40.98 20.37 0.51
N VAL A 350 -42.09 19.69 0.41
CA VAL A 350 -43.14 19.98 -0.59
C VAL A 350 -44.30 20.69 0.11
N SER A 351 -44.61 21.92 -0.30
CA SER A 351 -45.73 22.70 0.18
C SER A 351 -46.75 22.92 -0.94
N THR A 352 -48.01 23.05 -0.54
CA THR A 352 -49.14 23.26 -1.43
C THR A 352 -49.82 24.60 -1.11
N GLU A 353 -49.96 25.46 -2.09
CA GLU A 353 -50.74 26.68 -2.02
C GLU A 353 -51.92 26.57 -2.96
N MET A 354 -53.09 27.01 -2.52
CA MET A 354 -54.33 26.90 -3.29
C MET A 354 -55.14 28.17 -3.23
N SER A 355 -55.97 28.41 -4.26
CA SER A 355 -56.96 29.49 -4.27
C SER A 355 -58.18 29.11 -3.42
N GLU A 356 -59.00 30.13 -3.05
CA GLU A 356 -60.23 29.97 -2.30
C GLU A 356 -61.31 29.10 -2.96
N HIS A 357 -61.12 28.72 -4.23
CA HIS A 357 -62.05 27.89 -5.02
C HIS A 357 -61.92 26.39 -4.72
N VAL A 358 -60.80 25.96 -4.09
CA VAL A 358 -60.51 24.55 -3.83
C VAL A 358 -60.00 24.35 -2.40
N GLU A 359 -60.31 23.20 -1.83
CA GLU A 359 -59.75 22.73 -0.56
C GLU A 359 -59.15 21.32 -0.71
N ILE A 360 -58.28 20.92 0.17
CA ILE A 360 -57.75 19.54 0.21
C ILE A 360 -58.79 18.66 0.89
N ALA A 361 -59.34 17.69 0.14
CA ALA A 361 -60.27 16.69 0.66
C ALA A 361 -59.55 15.54 1.36
N LEU A 362 -58.40 15.08 0.78
CA LEU A 362 -57.54 14.04 1.34
C LEU A 362 -56.10 14.28 0.97
N GLY A 363 -55.21 14.24 1.96
CA GLY A 363 -53.77 14.50 1.81
C GLY A 363 -53.32 15.52 2.86
N SER A 364 -52.13 16.09 2.61
CA SER A 364 -51.55 17.12 3.49
C SER A 364 -51.05 18.28 2.64
N GLU A 365 -51.19 19.51 3.14
CA GLU A 365 -50.61 20.73 2.52
C GLU A 365 -49.09 20.71 2.50
N GLU A 366 -48.50 19.96 3.42
CA GLU A 366 -47.03 19.83 3.51
C GLU A 366 -46.64 18.36 3.53
N ARG A 367 -45.54 18.05 2.85
CA ARG A 367 -44.94 16.73 2.81
C ARG A 367 -43.43 16.82 2.80
N THR A 368 -42.76 15.91 3.50
CA THR A 368 -41.33 15.80 3.50
C THR A 368 -40.88 14.50 2.79
N ILE A 369 -39.96 14.63 1.85
CA ILE A 369 -39.24 13.51 1.20
C ILE A 369 -37.84 13.54 1.77
N ASN A 370 -37.45 12.52 2.52
CA ASN A 370 -36.18 12.51 3.25
C ASN A 370 -34.98 12.47 2.32
N PHE A 371 -35.09 11.73 1.20
CA PHE A 371 -33.98 11.51 0.29
C PHE A 371 -34.50 11.20 -1.12
N LEU A 372 -33.82 11.77 -2.14
CA LEU A 372 -34.09 11.51 -3.55
C LEU A 372 -32.75 11.48 -4.32
N ALA A 373 -32.32 10.28 -4.73
CA ALA A 373 -31.08 10.13 -5.48
C ALA A 373 -31.14 10.82 -6.86
N SER A 374 -30.00 11.01 -7.49
CA SER A 374 -29.91 11.48 -8.87
C SER A 374 -30.70 10.57 -9.81
N GLY A 375 -31.62 11.12 -10.58
CA GLY A 375 -32.50 10.39 -11.50
C GLY A 375 -33.75 9.78 -10.88
N ASP A 376 -33.88 9.78 -9.56
CA ASP A 376 -35.03 9.21 -8.86
C ASP A 376 -36.24 10.13 -8.91
N LYS A 377 -37.42 9.51 -8.74
CA LYS A 377 -38.73 10.17 -8.71
C LYS A 377 -39.61 9.57 -7.64
N VAL A 378 -40.36 10.45 -6.96
CA VAL A 378 -41.39 10.05 -5.98
C VAL A 378 -42.71 10.57 -6.45
N ARG A 379 -43.75 9.74 -6.41
CA ARG A 379 -45.12 10.07 -6.78
C ARG A 379 -46.05 9.97 -5.57
N PHE A 380 -46.96 10.88 -5.52
CA PHE A 380 -48.07 10.84 -4.55
C PHE A 380 -49.31 11.53 -5.12
N GLN A 381 -50.46 11.30 -4.49
CA GLN A 381 -51.73 11.87 -4.91
C GLN A 381 -52.28 12.76 -3.82
N ILE A 382 -52.93 13.87 -4.25
CA ILE A 382 -53.70 14.78 -3.42
C ILE A 382 -55.13 14.83 -3.97
N TYR A 383 -56.09 14.68 -3.12
CA TYR A 383 -57.50 14.81 -3.45
C TYR A 383 -57.97 16.23 -3.08
N ILE A 384 -58.54 16.91 -4.02
CA ILE A 384 -59.06 18.26 -3.88
C ILE A 384 -60.56 18.27 -4.06
N LYS A 385 -61.24 19.18 -3.39
CA LYS A 385 -62.69 19.40 -3.51
C LYS A 385 -62.96 20.80 -4.01
N ALA A 386 -63.85 20.90 -4.96
CA ALA A 386 -64.34 22.19 -5.50
C ALA A 386 -65.32 22.85 -4.54
N VAL A 387 -64.99 24.02 -4.01
CA VAL A 387 -65.79 24.72 -2.99
C VAL A 387 -66.44 26.03 -3.49
N MET A 388 -65.94 26.59 -4.64
CA MET A 388 -66.47 27.81 -5.24
C MET A 388 -66.41 27.70 -6.77
N MET A 389 -67.48 28.12 -7.47
CA MET A 389 -67.51 28.21 -8.95
C MET A 389 -66.51 29.19 -9.47
N GLY A 390 -65.87 28.88 -10.62
CA GLY A 390 -64.94 29.75 -11.30
C GLY A 390 -63.61 29.09 -11.62
N GLU A 391 -62.57 29.91 -11.82
CA GLU A 391 -61.22 29.38 -12.08
C GLU A 391 -60.35 29.50 -10.82
N GLY A 392 -59.86 28.37 -10.35
CA GLY A 392 -58.95 28.27 -9.25
C GLY A 392 -57.57 27.76 -9.70
N PHE A 393 -56.65 27.67 -8.76
CA PHE A 393 -55.33 27.10 -8.98
C PHE A 393 -54.80 26.38 -7.76
N ILE A 394 -53.90 25.44 -7.98
CA ILE A 394 -53.10 24.81 -6.95
C ILE A 394 -51.65 24.83 -7.39
N THR A 395 -50.79 25.35 -6.53
CA THR A 395 -49.34 25.46 -6.76
C THR A 395 -48.63 24.56 -5.78
N PHE A 396 -47.76 23.70 -6.29
CA PHE A 396 -46.83 22.90 -5.51
C PHE A 396 -45.44 23.49 -5.60
N LYS A 397 -44.77 23.58 -4.46
CA LYS A 397 -43.39 24.01 -4.35
C LYS A 397 -42.59 22.97 -3.60
N ALA A 398 -41.51 22.44 -4.25
CA ALA A 398 -40.58 21.52 -3.65
C ALA A 398 -39.23 22.25 -3.42
N ILE A 399 -38.69 22.17 -2.19
CA ILE A 399 -37.43 22.83 -1.81
C ILE A 399 -36.56 21.80 -1.09
N ASP A 400 -35.34 21.58 -1.60
CA ASP A 400 -34.29 20.94 -0.84
C ASP A 400 -33.74 21.92 0.20
N ARG A 401 -33.98 21.66 1.47
CA ARG A 401 -33.62 22.56 2.58
C ARG A 401 -32.13 22.64 2.84
N ILE A 402 -31.32 21.70 2.27
CA ILE A 402 -29.86 21.68 2.45
C ILE A 402 -29.19 22.52 1.37
N THR A 403 -29.59 22.32 0.11
CA THR A 403 -28.92 22.98 -1.04
C THR A 403 -29.65 24.20 -1.55
N GLY A 404 -30.93 24.38 -1.19
CA GLY A 404 -31.79 25.45 -1.68
C GLY A 404 -32.31 25.23 -3.11
N SER A 405 -32.09 24.02 -3.70
CA SER A 405 -32.68 23.68 -5.00
C SER A 405 -34.20 23.65 -4.88
N GLU A 406 -34.90 24.34 -5.79
CA GLU A 406 -36.37 24.43 -5.75
C GLU A 406 -37.00 24.16 -7.12
N ALA A 407 -38.22 23.67 -7.09
CA ALA A 407 -39.09 23.52 -8.26
C ALA A 407 -40.53 23.96 -7.87
N THR A 408 -41.19 24.63 -8.77
CA THR A 408 -42.59 25.08 -8.58
C THR A 408 -43.42 24.75 -9.81
N GLN A 409 -44.60 24.21 -9.60
CA GLN A 409 -45.56 23.90 -10.67
C GLN A 409 -46.98 24.18 -10.22
N THR A 410 -47.78 24.67 -11.16
CA THR A 410 -49.19 25.04 -10.88
C THR A 410 -50.12 24.27 -11.79
N THR A 411 -51.23 23.76 -11.23
CA THR A 411 -52.35 23.18 -11.97
C THR A 411 -53.51 24.12 -11.91
N LYS A 412 -54.15 24.40 -13.05
CA LYS A 412 -55.39 25.17 -13.12
C LYS A 412 -56.61 24.26 -12.82
N VAL A 413 -57.54 24.79 -12.03
CA VAL A 413 -58.81 24.13 -11.71
C VAL A 413 -59.98 24.94 -12.25
N VAL A 414 -60.79 24.34 -13.11
CA VAL A 414 -61.98 24.97 -13.70
C VAL A 414 -63.22 24.31 -13.11
N ILE A 415 -64.05 25.10 -12.41
CA ILE A 415 -65.22 24.62 -11.64
C ILE A 415 -66.48 25.22 -12.28
N GLY A 416 -67.26 24.34 -12.89
CA GLY A 416 -68.50 24.70 -13.56
C GLY A 416 -69.79 24.36 -12.78
#